data_ce08d57d33499f415eb30fe5bb3b71e2
#
_entry.id   ce08d57d33499f415eb30fe5bb3b71e2
#
_cell.length_a   1.000
_cell.length_b   1.000
_cell.length_c   1.000
_cell.angle_alpha   90.00
_cell.angle_beta   90.00
_cell.angle_gamma   90.00
#
_symmetry.space_group_name_H-M   'P 1'
#
loop_
_entity.id
_entity.type
_entity.pdbx_description
1 polymer ?
#
loop_
_entity_poly.entity_id
_entity_poly.type
_entity_poly.pdbx_seq_one_letter_code
_entity_poly.pdbx_strand_id
1 'polypeptide(L)'
;MLNGNEWHQLHGDFLSDTQHLMGRADECLSHLELISDDKDAVECLLGTLQQIAGKSDAAHVQAIASFARQLRYLLYFAGAAGRLQPKALISLRQCLSLLSWQIELVDPLTGQLPLDDTEQQHLLEQFGCCCGIGQVESSPAVPVEWPVPITSVHSDAALGERAERSSAL
;
A
#
# COMPACT_ATOMS: atom_id res chain seq x y z
N MET A 1 3.85 4.04 31.24
CA MET A 1 2.72 4.97 31.00
C MET A 1 3.17 6.34 31.43
N LEU A 2 3.30 7.25 30.49
CA LEU A 2 3.52 8.65 30.78
C LEU A 2 2.26 9.18 31.49
N ASN A 3 2.44 9.89 32.61
CA ASN A 3 1.32 10.57 33.24
C ASN A 3 0.77 11.62 32.27
N GLY A 4 -0.54 11.85 32.25
CA GLY A 4 -1.20 12.71 31.26
C GLY A 4 -0.65 14.14 31.14
N ASN A 5 0.11 14.61 32.11
CA ASN A 5 0.79 15.90 32.06
C ASN A 5 2.18 15.82 31.37
N GLU A 6 2.79 14.65 31.34
CA GLU A 6 4.13 14.46 30.76
C GLU A 6 4.05 14.40 29.22
N TRP A 7 3.01 13.77 28.65
CA TRP A 7 2.84 13.74 27.21
C TRP A 7 2.66 15.15 26.63
N HIS A 8 1.80 15.95 27.25
CA HIS A 8 1.57 17.35 26.83
C HIS A 8 2.82 18.21 26.92
N GLN A 9 3.64 18.03 27.96
CA GLN A 9 4.90 18.77 28.09
C GLN A 9 5.93 18.42 27.04
N LEU A 10 5.96 17.15 26.59
CA LEU A 10 6.91 16.65 25.60
C LEU A 10 6.42 16.86 24.15
N HIS A 11 5.13 16.87 23.94
CA HIS A 11 4.51 16.85 22.61
C HIS A 11 3.43 17.92 22.43
N GLY A 12 3.49 19.02 23.19
CA GLY A 12 2.48 20.10 23.16
C GLY A 12 2.29 20.71 21.77
N ASP A 13 3.34 20.74 20.97
CA ASP A 13 3.31 21.30 19.61
C ASP A 13 2.79 20.27 18.56
N PHE A 14 2.66 19.00 18.92
CA PHE A 14 2.29 17.94 17.98
C PHE A 14 0.97 18.22 17.26
N LEU A 15 -0.09 18.59 18.01
CA LEU A 15 -1.40 18.85 17.42
C LEU A 15 -1.38 20.04 16.49
N SER A 16 -0.74 21.14 16.92
CA SER A 16 -0.60 22.35 16.10
C SER A 16 0.19 22.09 14.82
N ASP A 17 1.31 21.39 14.94
CA ASP A 17 2.18 21.08 13.82
C ASP A 17 1.51 20.14 12.81
N THR A 18 0.82 19.11 13.30
CA THR A 18 0.11 18.16 12.42
C THR A 18 -1.11 18.80 11.77
N GLN A 19 -1.84 19.68 12.45
CA GLN A 19 -2.92 20.46 11.85
C GLN A 19 -2.42 21.37 10.72
N HIS A 20 -1.28 22.03 10.93
CA HIS A 20 -0.65 22.83 9.88
C HIS A 20 -0.25 21.98 8.66
N LEU A 21 0.32 20.80 8.89
CA LEU A 21 0.64 19.85 7.83
C LEU A 21 -0.62 19.34 7.10
N MET A 22 -1.73 19.14 7.81
CA MET A 22 -3.01 18.75 7.19
C MET A 22 -3.54 19.85 6.28
N GLY A 23 -3.45 21.12 6.69
CA GLY A 23 -3.79 22.26 5.82
C GLY A 23 -2.97 22.24 4.52
N ARG A 24 -1.67 21.99 4.62
CA ARG A 24 -0.80 21.85 3.45
C ARG A 24 -1.16 20.63 2.58
N ALA A 25 -1.52 19.51 3.18
CA ALA A 25 -1.98 18.33 2.44
C ALA A 25 -3.27 18.62 1.66
N ASP A 26 -4.20 19.36 2.26
CA ASP A 26 -5.46 19.77 1.61
C ASP A 26 -5.23 20.74 0.45
N GLU A 27 -4.28 21.67 0.58
CA GLU A 27 -3.87 22.55 -0.51
C GLU A 27 -3.28 21.75 -1.68
N CYS A 28 -2.38 20.77 -1.42
CA CYS A 28 -1.82 19.92 -2.46
C CYS A 28 -2.91 19.09 -3.15
N LEU A 29 -3.85 18.53 -2.39
CA LEU A 29 -4.96 17.77 -2.95
C LEU A 29 -5.88 18.63 -3.80
N SER A 30 -6.23 19.82 -3.33
CA SER A 30 -7.05 20.78 -4.08
C SER A 30 -6.40 21.16 -5.41
N HIS A 31 -5.07 21.25 -5.44
CA HIS A 31 -4.32 21.48 -6.67
C HIS A 31 -4.41 20.26 -7.61
N LEU A 32 -4.27 19.03 -7.09
CA LEU A 32 -4.41 17.79 -7.85
C LEU A 32 -5.83 17.58 -8.41
N GLU A 33 -6.85 18.09 -7.76
CA GLU A 33 -8.23 18.07 -8.27
C GLU A 33 -8.41 18.97 -9.50
N LEU A 34 -7.60 20.01 -9.62
CA LEU A 34 -7.55 20.87 -10.79
C LEU A 34 -6.62 20.33 -11.88
N ILE A 35 -5.44 19.86 -11.48
CA ILE A 35 -4.39 19.36 -12.36
C ILE A 35 -3.95 17.98 -11.86
N SER A 36 -4.63 16.95 -12.32
CA SER A 36 -4.50 15.57 -11.77
C SER A 36 -3.21 14.84 -12.13
N ASP A 37 -2.34 15.44 -12.94
CA ASP A 37 -1.02 14.95 -13.33
C ASP A 37 0.13 15.85 -12.86
N ASP A 38 -0.16 16.77 -11.94
CA ASP A 38 0.86 17.63 -11.34
C ASP A 38 1.76 16.84 -10.39
N LYS A 39 2.98 16.58 -10.87
CA LYS A 39 3.98 15.82 -10.11
C LYS A 39 4.47 16.56 -8.88
N ASP A 40 4.58 17.89 -8.95
CA ASP A 40 5.06 18.70 -7.82
C ASP A 40 4.04 18.67 -6.67
N ALA A 41 2.75 18.69 -7.00
CA ALA A 41 1.69 18.54 -6.02
C ALA A 41 1.66 17.14 -5.39
N VAL A 42 1.91 16.07 -6.18
CA VAL A 42 2.06 14.71 -5.66
C VAL A 42 3.26 14.62 -4.71
N GLU A 43 4.43 15.13 -5.11
CA GLU A 43 5.63 15.12 -4.28
C GLU A 43 5.47 15.93 -3.00
N CYS A 44 4.82 17.09 -3.08
CA CYS A 44 4.47 17.90 -1.92
C CYS A 44 3.60 17.11 -0.94
N LEU A 45 2.57 16.43 -1.42
CA LEU A 45 1.67 15.62 -0.60
C LEU A 45 2.39 14.42 0.02
N LEU A 46 3.23 13.73 -0.75
CA LEU A 46 4.07 12.63 -0.25
C LEU A 46 5.00 13.09 0.88
N GLY A 47 5.66 14.23 0.70
CA GLY A 47 6.52 14.84 1.72
C GLY A 47 5.75 15.26 2.98
N THR A 48 4.56 15.79 2.81
CA THR A 48 3.68 16.20 3.92
C THR A 48 3.21 14.99 4.73
N LEU A 49 2.77 13.91 4.06
CA LEU A 49 2.40 12.65 4.74
C LEU A 49 3.57 12.02 5.48
N GLN A 50 4.79 12.11 4.92
CA GLN A 50 6.00 11.65 5.61
C GLN A 50 6.27 12.44 6.89
N GLN A 51 6.08 13.76 6.87
CA GLN A 51 6.25 14.60 8.05
C GLN A 51 5.20 14.30 9.12
N ILE A 52 3.93 14.12 8.72
CA ILE A 52 2.85 13.71 9.65
C ILE A 52 3.20 12.38 10.31
N ALA A 53 3.63 11.38 9.53
CA ALA A 53 4.02 10.08 10.06
C ALA A 53 5.19 10.21 11.06
N GLY A 54 6.24 10.97 10.72
CA GLY A 54 7.40 11.17 11.59
C GLY A 54 7.07 11.89 12.90
N LYS A 55 6.22 12.92 12.84
CA LYS A 55 5.76 13.63 14.05
C LYS A 55 4.87 12.73 14.93
N SER A 56 4.00 11.93 14.31
CA SER A 56 3.13 11.00 15.02
C SER A 56 3.93 9.86 15.68
N ASP A 57 4.99 9.38 15.04
CA ASP A 57 5.92 8.42 15.66
C ASP A 57 6.64 9.03 16.86
N ALA A 58 7.15 10.25 16.72
CA ALA A 58 7.83 10.95 17.82
C ALA A 58 6.91 11.21 19.01
N ALA A 59 5.63 11.45 18.75
CA ALA A 59 4.59 11.64 19.75
C ALA A 59 3.97 10.33 20.27
N HIS A 60 4.42 9.18 19.77
CA HIS A 60 3.90 7.85 20.08
C HIS A 60 2.42 7.61 19.71
N VAL A 61 1.90 8.36 18.72
CA VAL A 61 0.54 8.18 18.18
C VAL A 61 0.60 7.23 16.96
N GLN A 62 0.78 5.94 17.24
CA GLN A 62 1.09 4.93 16.21
C GLN A 62 -0.01 4.73 15.17
N ALA A 63 -1.27 4.86 15.54
CA ALA A 63 -2.39 4.72 14.61
C ALA A 63 -2.31 5.74 13.46
N ILE A 64 -2.05 7.01 13.80
CA ILE A 64 -1.89 8.09 12.82
C ILE A 64 -0.61 7.90 12.00
N ALA A 65 0.50 7.54 12.64
CA ALA A 65 1.76 7.28 11.96
C ALA A 65 1.64 6.15 10.92
N SER A 66 0.98 5.06 11.28
CA SER A 66 0.75 3.92 10.40
C SER A 66 -0.15 4.30 9.22
N PHE A 67 -1.26 4.99 9.50
CA PHE A 67 -2.21 5.42 8.46
C PHE A 67 -1.55 6.37 7.44
N ALA A 68 -0.82 7.38 7.91
CA ALA A 68 -0.11 8.32 7.04
C ALA A 68 0.95 7.62 6.17
N ARG A 69 1.68 6.62 6.71
CA ARG A 69 2.66 5.83 5.94
C ARG A 69 2.01 4.98 4.86
N GLN A 70 0.92 4.29 5.19
CA GLN A 70 0.20 3.45 4.23
C GLN A 70 -0.41 4.29 3.11
N LEU A 71 -1.03 5.42 3.47
CA LEU A 71 -1.59 6.36 2.49
C LEU A 71 -0.49 6.92 1.57
N ARG A 72 0.65 7.30 2.14
CA ARG A 72 1.82 7.74 1.37
C ARG A 72 2.32 6.66 0.41
N TYR A 73 2.39 5.43 0.86
CA TYR A 73 2.82 4.29 0.03
C TYR A 73 1.90 4.11 -1.18
N LEU A 74 0.59 4.07 -0.97
CA LEU A 74 -0.39 3.95 -2.06
C LEU A 74 -0.33 5.13 -3.03
N LEU A 75 -0.21 6.36 -2.50
CA LEU A 75 -0.11 7.56 -3.31
C LEU A 75 1.17 7.57 -4.17
N TYR A 76 2.28 7.07 -3.66
CA TYR A 76 3.53 6.96 -4.41
C TYR A 76 3.34 6.10 -5.66
N PHE A 77 2.72 4.92 -5.54
CA PHE A 77 2.45 4.06 -6.68
C PHE A 77 1.39 4.65 -7.63
N ALA A 78 0.36 5.26 -7.09
CA ALA A 78 -0.65 5.94 -7.90
C ALA A 78 -0.06 7.10 -8.71
N GLY A 79 0.81 7.90 -8.11
CA GLY A 79 1.52 9.00 -8.77
C GLY A 79 2.51 8.52 -9.84
N ALA A 80 3.15 7.38 -9.63
CA ALA A 80 4.06 6.78 -10.61
C ALA A 80 3.34 6.33 -11.89
N ALA A 81 2.04 6.05 -11.84
CA ALA A 81 1.21 5.76 -13.00
C ALA A 81 0.92 7.00 -13.88
N GLY A 82 1.26 8.18 -13.42
CA GLY A 82 1.23 9.46 -14.12
C GLY A 82 0.05 10.32 -13.76
N ARG A 83 -1.18 9.94 -14.03
CA ARG A 83 -2.38 10.74 -13.79
C ARG A 83 -3.30 10.06 -12.77
N LEU A 84 -3.66 10.80 -11.72
CA LEU A 84 -4.64 10.32 -10.75
C LEU A 84 -6.05 10.37 -11.34
N GLN A 85 -6.74 9.25 -11.28
CA GLN A 85 -8.13 9.17 -11.73
C GLN A 85 -9.06 9.95 -10.77
N PRO A 86 -10.19 10.51 -11.26
CA PRO A 86 -11.11 11.24 -10.39
C PRO A 86 -11.61 10.43 -9.19
N LYS A 87 -11.83 9.13 -9.36
CA LYS A 87 -12.22 8.24 -8.26
C LYS A 87 -11.11 8.11 -7.20
N ALA A 88 -9.85 8.07 -7.62
CA ALA A 88 -8.71 8.04 -6.71
C ALA A 88 -8.59 9.35 -5.92
N LEU A 89 -8.81 10.50 -6.56
CA LEU A 89 -8.80 11.80 -5.87
C LEU A 89 -9.92 11.91 -4.83
N ILE A 90 -11.13 11.43 -5.14
CA ILE A 90 -12.24 11.39 -4.18
C ILE A 90 -11.88 10.49 -2.98
N SER A 91 -11.34 9.30 -3.23
CA SER A 91 -10.95 8.39 -2.16
C SER A 91 -9.78 8.94 -1.33
N LEU A 92 -8.80 9.60 -1.98
CA LEU A 92 -7.70 10.28 -1.31
C LEU A 92 -8.21 11.41 -0.39
N ARG A 93 -9.20 12.19 -0.83
CA ARG A 93 -9.85 13.21 0.00
C ARG A 93 -10.52 12.60 1.23
N GLN A 94 -11.18 11.45 1.09
CA GLN A 94 -11.78 10.74 2.22
C GLN A 94 -10.72 10.28 3.22
N CYS A 95 -9.59 9.75 2.74
CA CYS A 95 -8.47 9.36 3.61
C CYS A 95 -7.89 10.57 4.36
N LEU A 96 -7.66 11.70 3.69
CA LEU A 96 -7.14 12.91 4.33
C LEU A 96 -8.14 13.49 5.34
N SER A 97 -9.44 13.46 5.02
CA SER A 97 -10.49 13.89 5.95
C SER A 97 -10.53 13.05 7.22
N LEU A 98 -10.41 11.71 7.09
CA LEU A 98 -10.33 10.82 8.25
C LEU A 98 -9.07 11.09 9.06
N LEU A 99 -7.92 11.26 8.40
CA LEU A 99 -6.66 11.56 9.06
C LEU A 99 -6.72 12.87 9.86
N SER A 100 -7.29 13.93 9.27
CA SER A 100 -7.51 15.22 9.95
C SER A 100 -8.39 15.06 11.18
N TRP A 101 -9.51 14.38 11.03
CA TRP A 101 -10.43 14.13 12.13
C TRP A 101 -9.80 13.31 13.26
N GLN A 102 -9.02 12.30 12.94
CA GLN A 102 -8.31 11.50 13.94
C GLN A 102 -7.26 12.31 14.70
N ILE A 103 -6.54 13.22 14.03
CA ILE A 103 -5.60 14.14 14.69
C ILE A 103 -6.33 15.01 15.72
N GLU A 104 -7.52 15.51 15.39
CA GLU A 104 -8.33 16.31 16.30
C GLU A 104 -8.86 15.52 17.52
N LEU A 105 -9.01 14.20 17.37
CA LEU A 105 -9.49 13.32 18.46
C LEU A 105 -8.37 12.78 19.35
N VAL A 106 -7.11 13.06 19.05
CA VAL A 106 -6.02 12.70 19.96
C VAL A 106 -6.18 13.45 21.27
N ASP A 107 -6.21 12.69 22.37
CA ASP A 107 -6.25 13.29 23.71
C ASP A 107 -4.98 14.13 23.95
N PRO A 108 -5.12 15.45 24.14
CA PRO A 108 -3.95 16.34 24.27
C PRO A 108 -3.14 16.10 25.54
N LEU A 109 -3.67 15.36 26.51
CA LEU A 109 -2.96 15.03 27.74
C LEU A 109 -2.19 13.72 27.67
N THR A 110 -2.76 12.72 27.00
CA THR A 110 -2.23 11.35 27.00
C THR A 110 -1.67 10.92 25.63
N GLY A 111 -2.00 11.62 24.54
CA GLY A 111 -1.67 11.23 23.19
C GLY A 111 -2.45 10.00 22.71
N GLN A 112 -3.46 9.57 23.44
CA GLN A 112 -4.26 8.41 23.06
C GLN A 112 -5.30 8.78 21.99
N LEU A 113 -5.49 7.88 21.05
CA LEU A 113 -6.57 7.93 20.08
C LEU A 113 -7.52 6.76 20.37
N PRO A 114 -8.72 7.01 20.94
CA PRO A 114 -9.64 5.96 21.35
C PRO A 114 -10.49 5.43 20.18
N LEU A 115 -9.84 5.10 19.06
CA LEU A 115 -10.49 4.61 17.85
C LEU A 115 -9.81 3.33 17.40
N ASP A 116 -10.58 2.44 16.78
CA ASP A 116 -10.04 1.31 16.04
C ASP A 116 -9.56 1.73 14.64
N ASP A 117 -8.88 0.84 13.94
CA ASP A 117 -8.30 1.09 12.63
C ASP A 117 -9.18 0.59 11.47
N THR A 118 -10.40 0.13 11.75
CA THR A 118 -11.30 -0.49 10.77
C THR A 118 -11.60 0.46 9.61
N GLU A 119 -11.93 1.71 9.92
CA GLU A 119 -12.26 2.71 8.90
C GLU A 119 -11.02 3.13 8.10
N GLN A 120 -9.86 3.22 8.75
CA GLN A 120 -8.58 3.47 8.08
C GLN A 120 -8.29 2.38 7.03
N GLN A 121 -8.40 1.12 7.43
CA GLN A 121 -8.16 -0.02 6.55
C GLN A 121 -9.14 -0.02 5.37
N HIS A 122 -10.42 0.20 5.63
CA HIS A 122 -11.43 0.27 4.58
C HIS A 122 -11.14 1.37 3.54
N LEU A 123 -10.80 2.57 3.99
CA LEU A 123 -10.48 3.68 3.08
C LEU A 123 -9.16 3.47 2.31
N LEU A 124 -8.16 2.86 2.94
CA LEU A 124 -6.91 2.50 2.28
C LEU A 124 -7.12 1.45 1.19
N GLU A 125 -7.93 0.42 1.45
CA GLU A 125 -8.30 -0.59 0.47
C GLU A 125 -9.07 0.04 -0.70
N GLN A 126 -10.03 0.90 -0.41
CA GLN A 126 -10.80 1.62 -1.43
C GLN A 126 -9.88 2.50 -2.29
N PHE A 127 -8.95 3.23 -1.70
CA PHE A 127 -7.99 4.04 -2.43
C PHE A 127 -7.07 3.17 -3.29
N GLY A 128 -6.53 2.08 -2.73
CA GLY A 128 -5.73 1.10 -3.46
C GLY A 128 -6.45 0.53 -4.68
N CYS A 129 -7.72 0.14 -4.52
CA CYS A 129 -8.57 -0.32 -5.63
C CYS A 129 -8.75 0.76 -6.71
N CYS A 130 -9.00 2.01 -6.30
CA CYS A 130 -9.15 3.13 -7.25
C CYS A 130 -7.86 3.43 -8.02
N CYS A 131 -6.70 3.10 -7.44
CA CYS A 131 -5.39 3.25 -8.06
C CYS A 131 -4.93 2.02 -8.86
N GLY A 132 -5.73 0.93 -8.89
CA GLY A 132 -5.37 -0.33 -9.54
C GLY A 132 -4.32 -1.15 -8.79
N ILE A 133 -3.99 -0.80 -7.54
CA ILE A 133 -2.98 -1.48 -6.74
C ILE A 133 -3.56 -2.71 -6.02
N GLY A 134 -4.89 -2.76 -5.86
CA GLY A 134 -5.61 -3.83 -5.16
C GLY A 134 -6.08 -4.99 -6.03
N GLN A 135 -5.85 -4.94 -7.33
CA GLN A 135 -6.15 -6.04 -8.23
C GLN A 135 -4.90 -6.93 -8.42
N VAL A 136 -4.50 -7.61 -7.35
CA VAL A 136 -4.03 -8.97 -7.58
C VAL A 136 -5.30 -9.72 -8.00
N GLU A 137 -5.55 -9.74 -9.31
CA GLU A 137 -6.50 -10.68 -9.85
C GLU A 137 -6.22 -12.02 -9.21
N SER A 138 -7.22 -12.58 -8.54
CA SER A 138 -7.35 -14.01 -8.48
C SER A 138 -7.50 -14.45 -9.94
N SER A 139 -6.37 -14.49 -10.62
CA SER A 139 -6.25 -15.23 -11.86
C SER A 139 -6.72 -16.64 -11.48
N PRO A 140 -7.79 -17.16 -12.10
CA PRO A 140 -8.17 -18.53 -11.86
C PRO A 140 -6.89 -19.31 -12.11
N ALA A 141 -6.47 -20.08 -11.10
CA ALA A 141 -5.31 -20.94 -11.20
C ALA A 141 -5.46 -21.71 -12.51
N VAL A 142 -4.72 -21.29 -13.52
CA VAL A 142 -4.45 -22.13 -14.66
C VAL A 142 -3.73 -23.29 -14.03
N PRO A 143 -4.30 -24.52 -14.10
CA PRO A 143 -3.55 -25.66 -13.63
C PRO A 143 -2.25 -25.62 -14.40
N VAL A 144 -1.16 -25.38 -13.71
CA VAL A 144 0.15 -25.62 -14.27
C VAL A 144 0.19 -27.15 -14.38
N GLU A 145 -0.24 -27.65 -15.54
CA GLU A 145 0.11 -29.00 -15.93
C GLU A 145 1.63 -29.02 -15.98
N TRP A 146 2.20 -29.55 -14.94
CA TRP A 146 3.59 -29.98 -14.96
C TRP A 146 3.69 -30.97 -16.11
N PRO A 147 4.61 -30.79 -17.06
CA PRO A 147 4.89 -31.83 -18.02
C PRO A 147 5.28 -33.06 -17.20
N VAL A 148 4.39 -34.03 -17.11
CA VAL A 148 4.73 -35.34 -16.64
C VAL A 148 5.90 -35.81 -17.49
N PRO A 149 7.03 -36.22 -16.89
CA PRO A 149 8.08 -36.79 -17.67
C PRO A 149 7.47 -38.01 -18.35
N ILE A 150 7.47 -38.00 -19.66
CA ILE A 150 7.17 -39.17 -20.46
C ILE A 150 8.27 -40.15 -20.12
N THR A 151 7.99 -41.04 -19.19
CA THR A 151 8.80 -42.22 -19.06
C THR A 151 8.60 -42.95 -20.37
N SER A 152 9.55 -42.77 -21.26
CA SER A 152 9.74 -43.64 -22.41
C SER A 152 9.96 -45.03 -21.82
N VAL A 153 8.87 -45.78 -21.81
CA VAL A 153 9.02 -47.22 -21.70
C VAL A 153 9.66 -47.62 -23.01
N HIS A 154 10.94 -47.64 -22.98
CA HIS A 154 11.70 -48.35 -23.99
C HIS A 154 11.37 -49.80 -23.75
N SER A 155 10.37 -50.26 -24.45
CA SER A 155 10.18 -51.70 -24.66
C SER A 155 11.27 -52.11 -25.59
N ASP A 156 12.34 -52.50 -24.96
CA ASP A 156 13.42 -53.25 -25.62
C ASP A 156 12.88 -54.65 -25.92
N ALA A 157 12.44 -54.81 -27.11
CA ALA A 157 12.16 -56.11 -27.70
C ALA A 157 12.87 -56.16 -29.03
N ALA A 158 14.14 -56.02 -28.97
CA ALA A 158 15.02 -56.45 -30.06
C ALA A 158 15.64 -57.77 -29.67
N LEU A 159 14.92 -58.78 -29.89
CA LEU A 159 15.43 -60.12 -29.98
C LEU A 159 14.99 -60.67 -31.33
N GLY A 160 15.83 -60.68 -32.19
CA GLY A 160 15.82 -61.45 -33.39
C GLY A 160 17.22 -61.42 -33.88
N GLU A 161 18.06 -62.22 -33.43
CA GLU A 161 18.31 -63.55 -33.95
C GLU A 161 17.97 -63.60 -35.42
N ARG A 162 18.87 -63.75 -36.26
CA ARG A 162 19.73 -64.83 -36.51
C ARG A 162 20.66 -64.55 -37.67
N ALA A 163 21.91 -64.58 -37.38
CA ALA A 163 22.87 -65.05 -38.34
C ALA A 163 22.66 -66.52 -38.50
N GLU A 164 22.54 -66.98 -39.61
CA GLU A 164 22.96 -68.27 -40.09
C GLU A 164 22.87 -68.23 -41.59
N ARG A 165 23.77 -68.49 -42.16
CA ARG A 165 24.66 -69.50 -42.64
C ARG A 165 25.22 -69.07 -43.96
N SER A 166 26.42 -69.17 -43.99
CA SER A 166 27.08 -70.45 -44.23
C SER A 166 27.20 -70.85 -45.68
N SER A 167 28.33 -71.17 -45.91
CA SER A 167 28.82 -72.28 -46.73
C SER A 167 28.94 -72.00 -48.21
N ALA A 168 30.04 -72.05 -48.45
CA ALA A 168 30.81 -73.18 -48.98
C ALA A 168 30.86 -73.23 -50.49
N LEU A 169 31.91 -73.10 -50.83
CA LEU A 169 32.81 -73.79 -51.84
C LEU A 169 33.62 -72.79 -52.54
#